data_eedf1fde33ec2e5a914914b88c9d1119
#
_entry.id   eedf1fde33ec2e5a914914b88c9d1119
#
_cell.length_a   1.000
_cell.length_b   1.000
_cell.length_c   1.000
_cell.angle_alpha   90.00
_cell.angle_beta   90.00
_cell.angle_gamma   90.00
#
_symmetry.space_group_name_H-M   'P 1'
#
loop_
_entity.id
_entity.type
_entity.pdbx_description
1 polymer ?
#
loop_
_entity_poly.entity_id
_entity_poly.type
_entity_poly.pdbx_seq_one_letter_code
_entity_poly.pdbx_strand_id
1 'polypeptide(L)'
;GAGLLLLNPKTKEVKAYHHSSSNPKSISSNYIRSLALDSQNRLWIGTFNDLNIYHEGSDSFVSYSSSPVENGSLSQRSVRSIFMDSQGGMWLGTYFGGLNYYHPIRNRFKNIQRIPYKNSLSDNVVSCITEDKDKNLWIGTNDGGLNLYNTKTQQFTHYILQEDEREIGIGSNNIKAVYVDEQKSLVYIGTHAGGLTVLHRNSGKMESFNQLNSQLVNENVYAILPDKGGNLLLGTLSALVSFNPEKKSFTTIDKEKDGTPFTSQRITILFRDSHKRLWVGGEEGISVFQQEGIEIEKVPILPESSVTKTFTNCIYEAANGIIWVGTREGFY
;
A
#
# COMPACT_ATOMS: atom_id res chain seq x y z
N GLY A 1 8.41 -16.97 4.20
CA GLY A 1 7.35 -16.26 3.49
C GLY A 1 6.56 -17.16 2.57
N ALA A 2 5.28 -16.83 2.32
CA ALA A 2 4.29 -17.63 1.57
C ALA A 2 4.48 -17.59 0.06
N GLY A 3 5.23 -16.67 -0.45
CA GLY A 3 5.30 -16.48 -1.88
C GLY A 3 4.13 -15.68 -2.45
N LEU A 4 3.91 -15.83 -3.74
CA LEU A 4 2.88 -15.14 -4.50
C LEU A 4 1.72 -16.11 -4.79
N LEU A 5 0.49 -15.61 -4.64
CA LEU A 5 -0.71 -16.36 -4.94
C LEU A 5 -1.46 -15.74 -6.10
N LEU A 6 -1.88 -16.58 -7.02
CA LEU A 6 -2.78 -16.27 -8.11
C LEU A 6 -4.13 -16.92 -7.81
N LEU A 7 -5.17 -16.11 -7.59
CA LEU A 7 -6.54 -16.58 -7.39
C LEU A 7 -7.38 -16.23 -8.62
N ASN A 8 -8.05 -17.23 -9.20
CA ASN A 8 -9.11 -16.99 -10.18
C ASN A 8 -10.46 -16.90 -9.44
N PRO A 9 -11.09 -15.71 -9.35
CA PRO A 9 -12.32 -15.55 -8.58
C PRO A 9 -13.54 -16.25 -9.20
N LYS A 10 -13.47 -16.62 -10.49
CA LYS A 10 -14.57 -17.34 -11.17
C LYS A 10 -14.49 -18.85 -10.96
N THR A 11 -13.29 -19.43 -11.09
CA THR A 11 -13.10 -20.90 -10.93
C THR A 11 -12.76 -21.29 -9.50
N LYS A 12 -12.42 -20.33 -8.63
CA LYS A 12 -11.90 -20.52 -7.25
C LYS A 12 -10.58 -21.31 -7.21
N GLU A 13 -9.90 -21.43 -8.33
CA GLU A 13 -8.59 -22.06 -8.40
C GLU A 13 -7.52 -21.10 -7.84
N VAL A 14 -6.62 -21.67 -7.03
CA VAL A 14 -5.48 -20.97 -6.46
C VAL A 14 -4.20 -21.62 -6.94
N LYS A 15 -3.29 -20.83 -7.50
CA LYS A 15 -1.93 -21.24 -7.84
C LYS A 15 -0.92 -20.50 -6.97
N ALA A 16 0.04 -21.23 -6.42
CA ALA A 16 1.09 -20.65 -5.58
C ALA A 16 2.44 -20.69 -6.29
N TYR A 17 3.20 -19.60 -6.14
CA TYR A 17 4.57 -19.48 -6.64
C TYR A 17 5.53 -19.27 -5.50
N HIS A 18 6.55 -20.11 -5.43
CA HIS A 18 7.56 -20.10 -4.39
C HIS A 18 8.95 -19.87 -4.94
N HIS A 19 9.81 -19.27 -4.13
CA HIS A 19 11.22 -19.21 -4.41
C HIS A 19 11.85 -20.62 -4.37
N SER A 20 12.68 -20.88 -5.35
CA SER A 20 13.50 -22.09 -5.41
C SER A 20 14.92 -21.75 -5.83
N SER A 21 15.89 -22.03 -4.97
CA SER A 21 17.31 -21.80 -5.29
C SER A 21 17.84 -22.63 -6.45
N SER A 22 17.18 -23.74 -6.76
CA SER A 22 17.50 -24.60 -7.91
C SER A 22 16.83 -24.15 -9.23
N ASN A 23 15.86 -23.24 -9.16
CA ASN A 23 15.17 -22.71 -10.34
C ASN A 23 15.35 -21.19 -10.47
N PRO A 24 16.28 -20.72 -11.34
CA PRO A 24 16.53 -19.29 -11.52
C PRO A 24 15.36 -18.51 -12.13
N LYS A 25 14.35 -19.20 -12.64
CA LYS A 25 13.10 -18.62 -13.17
C LYS A 25 11.97 -18.56 -12.11
N SER A 26 12.23 -19.02 -10.88
CA SER A 26 11.28 -18.85 -9.78
C SER A 26 11.32 -17.41 -9.26
N ILE A 27 10.32 -17.03 -8.49
CA ILE A 27 10.31 -15.75 -7.78
C ILE A 27 11.53 -15.66 -6.83
N SER A 28 12.17 -14.50 -6.74
CA SER A 28 13.44 -14.31 -6.00
C SER A 28 13.32 -14.43 -4.48
N SER A 29 12.12 -14.27 -3.94
CA SER A 29 11.86 -14.40 -2.51
C SER A 29 10.39 -14.76 -2.27
N ASN A 30 10.14 -15.57 -1.25
CA ASN A 30 8.78 -15.83 -0.76
C ASN A 30 8.20 -14.67 0.05
N TYR A 31 8.96 -13.63 0.31
CA TYR A 31 8.51 -12.47 1.08
C TYR A 31 8.04 -11.36 0.14
N ILE A 32 6.77 -11.45 -0.26
CA ILE A 32 6.14 -10.48 -1.16
C ILE A 32 5.77 -9.23 -0.37
N ARG A 33 6.04 -8.05 -0.94
CA ARG A 33 5.81 -6.75 -0.29
C ARG A 33 4.85 -5.86 -1.04
N SER A 34 4.90 -5.89 -2.38
CA SER A 34 4.06 -5.05 -3.21
C SER A 34 3.83 -5.66 -4.59
N LEU A 35 2.72 -5.29 -5.21
CA LEU A 35 2.31 -5.72 -6.54
C LEU A 35 1.82 -4.51 -7.34
N ALA A 36 2.15 -4.46 -8.61
CA ALA A 36 1.57 -3.52 -9.56
C ALA A 36 1.60 -4.10 -10.97
N LEU A 37 0.70 -3.66 -11.84
CA LEU A 37 0.84 -3.89 -13.28
C LEU A 37 1.49 -2.68 -13.95
N ASP A 38 2.25 -2.92 -15.00
CA ASP A 38 2.69 -1.86 -15.90
C ASP A 38 1.70 -1.64 -17.05
N SER A 39 1.99 -0.66 -17.90
CA SER A 39 1.16 -0.30 -19.07
C SER A 39 1.04 -1.42 -20.11
N GLN A 40 1.86 -2.48 -20.02
CA GLN A 40 1.81 -3.67 -20.86
C GLN A 40 1.14 -4.87 -20.17
N ASN A 41 0.46 -4.63 -19.04
CA ASN A 41 -0.16 -5.65 -18.18
C ASN A 41 0.82 -6.69 -17.62
N ARG A 42 2.12 -6.37 -17.50
CA ARG A 42 3.08 -7.25 -16.85
C ARG A 42 3.01 -7.02 -15.34
N LEU A 43 2.94 -8.11 -14.57
CA LEU A 43 2.93 -8.04 -13.12
C LEU A 43 4.34 -7.81 -12.58
N TRP A 44 4.50 -6.70 -11.86
CA TRP A 44 5.69 -6.33 -11.11
C TRP A 44 5.51 -6.71 -9.66
N ILE A 45 6.48 -7.43 -9.08
CA ILE A 45 6.41 -8.00 -7.75
C ILE A 45 7.62 -7.52 -6.95
N GLY A 46 7.37 -6.63 -6.00
CA GLY A 46 8.36 -6.21 -5.02
C GLY A 46 8.49 -7.26 -3.91
N THR A 47 9.71 -7.71 -3.68
CA THR A 47 9.99 -8.72 -2.65
C THR A 47 11.04 -8.24 -1.66
N PHE A 48 11.33 -9.05 -0.63
CA PHE A 48 12.45 -8.80 0.28
C PHE A 48 13.80 -8.89 -0.44
N ASN A 49 13.89 -9.75 -1.46
CA ASN A 49 15.08 -9.92 -2.30
C ASN A 49 14.67 -9.71 -3.76
N ASP A 50 15.02 -8.56 -4.32
CA ASP A 50 14.87 -8.18 -5.71
C ASP A 50 13.45 -7.81 -6.14
N LEU A 51 13.36 -7.12 -7.27
CA LEU A 51 12.17 -6.92 -8.05
C LEU A 51 12.00 -8.10 -8.99
N ASN A 52 10.76 -8.56 -9.15
CA ASN A 52 10.44 -9.61 -10.13
C ASN A 52 9.39 -9.10 -11.12
N ILE A 53 9.51 -9.52 -12.37
CA ILE A 53 8.46 -9.33 -13.37
C ILE A 53 7.98 -10.71 -13.80
N TYR A 54 6.67 -10.95 -13.70
CA TYR A 54 6.05 -12.20 -14.12
C TYR A 54 5.82 -12.23 -15.63
N HIS A 55 6.17 -13.33 -16.26
CA HIS A 55 5.95 -13.62 -17.66
C HIS A 55 4.89 -14.70 -17.83
N GLU A 56 3.65 -14.29 -18.14
CA GLU A 56 2.50 -15.19 -18.26
C GLU A 56 2.72 -16.29 -19.30
N GLY A 57 3.25 -15.97 -20.47
CA GLY A 57 3.45 -16.94 -21.57
C GLY A 57 4.42 -18.08 -21.26
N SER A 58 5.35 -17.88 -20.32
CA SER A 58 6.31 -18.91 -19.87
C SER A 58 6.09 -19.33 -18.42
N ASP A 59 5.08 -18.75 -17.77
CA ASP A 59 4.76 -19.00 -16.35
C ASP A 59 5.98 -18.91 -15.43
N SER A 60 6.77 -17.85 -15.59
CA SER A 60 8.07 -17.69 -14.94
C SER A 60 8.35 -16.24 -14.56
N PHE A 61 9.41 -16.03 -13.78
CA PHE A 61 9.82 -14.72 -13.30
C PHE A 61 11.19 -14.32 -13.82
N VAL A 62 11.36 -13.03 -14.10
CA VAL A 62 12.66 -12.41 -14.31
C VAL A 62 12.93 -11.49 -13.12
N SER A 63 14.07 -11.70 -12.46
CA SER A 63 14.47 -10.94 -11.28
C SER A 63 15.48 -9.83 -11.63
N TYR A 64 15.29 -8.66 -11.03
CA TYR A 64 16.17 -7.49 -11.17
C TYR A 64 16.75 -7.14 -9.80
N SER A 65 18.08 -7.30 -9.69
CA SER A 65 18.84 -7.04 -8.46
C SER A 65 19.46 -5.65 -8.46
N SER A 66 19.91 -5.22 -7.28
CA SER A 66 20.84 -4.09 -7.17
C SER A 66 22.26 -4.54 -7.53
N SER A 67 22.97 -3.69 -8.25
CA SER A 67 24.39 -3.89 -8.58
C SER A 67 25.17 -2.60 -8.35
N PRO A 68 26.26 -2.61 -7.57
CA PRO A 68 27.09 -1.43 -7.35
C PRO A 68 27.91 -1.01 -8.58
N VAL A 69 28.02 -1.90 -9.57
CA VAL A 69 28.84 -1.67 -10.78
C VAL A 69 28.00 -1.42 -12.04
N GLU A 70 26.71 -1.71 -12.01
CA GLU A 70 25.79 -1.51 -13.15
C GLU A 70 25.00 -0.21 -12.99
N ASN A 71 25.34 0.78 -13.82
CA ASN A 71 24.55 2.01 -13.90
C ASN A 71 23.12 1.71 -14.37
N GLY A 72 22.13 2.09 -13.56
CA GLY A 72 20.73 1.90 -13.85
C GLY A 72 20.13 0.61 -13.27
N SER A 73 20.84 -0.09 -12.40
CA SER A 73 20.30 -1.15 -11.55
C SER A 73 19.48 -0.55 -10.39
N LEU A 74 18.75 -1.39 -9.66
CA LEU A 74 18.05 -0.96 -8.44
C LEU A 74 19.05 -0.42 -7.41
N SER A 75 18.64 0.61 -6.66
CA SER A 75 19.43 1.18 -5.57
C SER A 75 19.60 0.21 -4.40
N GLN A 76 18.64 -0.72 -4.22
CA GLN A 76 18.66 -1.71 -3.14
C GLN A 76 17.71 -2.86 -3.47
N ARG A 77 18.04 -4.07 -3.01
CA ARG A 77 17.31 -5.30 -3.37
C ARG A 77 15.89 -5.39 -2.81
N SER A 78 15.66 -4.84 -1.62
CA SER A 78 14.35 -4.97 -0.94
C SER A 78 13.36 -3.92 -1.44
N VAL A 79 12.47 -4.31 -2.35
CA VAL A 79 11.44 -3.45 -2.92
C VAL A 79 10.19 -3.53 -2.06
N ARG A 80 9.84 -2.42 -1.40
CA ARG A 80 8.74 -2.34 -0.44
C ARG A 80 7.42 -1.87 -1.04
N SER A 81 7.47 -0.96 -2.00
CA SER A 81 6.30 -0.41 -2.69
C SER A 81 6.55 -0.27 -4.18
N ILE A 82 5.53 -0.49 -4.97
CA ILE A 82 5.54 -0.29 -6.42
C ILE A 82 4.30 0.51 -6.78
N PHE A 83 4.48 1.49 -7.66
CA PHE A 83 3.40 2.32 -8.16
C PHE A 83 3.62 2.61 -9.65
N MET A 84 2.60 2.45 -10.48
CA MET A 84 2.59 2.90 -11.86
C MET A 84 1.93 4.26 -11.95
N ASP A 85 2.65 5.25 -12.46
CA ASP A 85 2.08 6.57 -12.72
C ASP A 85 1.22 6.57 -14.00
N SER A 86 0.43 7.61 -14.17
CA SER A 86 -0.48 7.77 -15.33
C SER A 86 0.23 8.01 -16.67
N GLN A 87 1.57 8.14 -16.68
CA GLN A 87 2.40 8.23 -17.87
C GLN A 87 3.04 6.87 -18.21
N GLY A 88 2.74 5.81 -17.44
CA GLY A 88 3.30 4.46 -17.61
C GLY A 88 4.67 4.26 -16.97
N GLY A 89 5.14 5.20 -16.18
CA GLY A 89 6.36 5.07 -15.39
C GLY A 89 6.15 4.23 -14.14
N MET A 90 7.12 3.40 -13.79
CA MET A 90 7.10 2.54 -12.61
C MET A 90 7.96 3.14 -11.50
N TRP A 91 7.37 3.41 -10.36
CA TRP A 91 8.01 3.94 -9.17
C TRP A 91 8.17 2.82 -8.13
N LEU A 92 9.38 2.65 -7.62
CA LEU A 92 9.73 1.57 -6.68
C LEU A 92 10.36 2.16 -5.43
N GLY A 93 9.64 2.11 -4.34
CA GLY A 93 10.17 2.44 -3.01
C GLY A 93 10.94 1.25 -2.44
N THR A 94 12.17 1.47 -2.01
CA THR A 94 13.02 0.44 -1.41
C THR A 94 13.14 0.61 0.10
N TYR A 95 13.70 -0.39 0.78
CA TYR A 95 13.77 -0.38 2.24
C TYR A 95 14.79 0.62 2.79
N PHE A 96 15.95 0.80 2.11
CA PHE A 96 17.00 1.77 2.50
C PHE A 96 17.60 2.53 1.31
N GLY A 97 17.22 2.19 0.09
CA GLY A 97 17.79 2.75 -1.13
C GLY A 97 17.00 3.91 -1.74
N GLY A 98 15.98 4.41 -1.03
CA GLY A 98 15.12 5.48 -1.54
C GLY A 98 14.18 5.03 -2.64
N LEU A 99 13.95 5.89 -3.61
CA LEU A 99 12.99 5.72 -4.70
C LEU A 99 13.70 5.46 -6.02
N ASN A 100 13.24 4.45 -6.76
CA ASN A 100 13.70 4.13 -8.11
C ASN A 100 12.57 4.43 -9.10
N TYR A 101 12.93 4.96 -10.26
CA TYR A 101 12.00 5.20 -11.35
C TYR A 101 12.45 4.47 -12.61
N TYR A 102 11.54 3.72 -13.20
CA TYR A 102 11.72 3.06 -14.49
C TYR A 102 10.67 3.56 -15.48
N HIS A 103 11.12 3.86 -16.69
CA HIS A 103 10.20 4.16 -17.80
C HIS A 103 10.59 3.33 -19.02
N PRO A 104 9.63 2.63 -19.70
CA PRO A 104 9.94 1.71 -20.79
C PRO A 104 10.70 2.35 -21.97
N ILE A 105 10.51 3.65 -22.21
CA ILE A 105 11.22 4.38 -23.26
C ILE A 105 12.68 4.70 -22.88
N ARG A 106 13.04 4.71 -21.60
CA ARG A 106 14.36 5.12 -21.10
C ARG A 106 15.28 3.96 -20.71
N ASN A 107 14.73 2.77 -20.54
CA ASN A 107 15.44 1.51 -20.19
C ASN A 107 16.45 1.60 -19.02
N ARG A 108 16.29 2.57 -18.09
CA ARG A 108 17.18 2.79 -16.95
C ARG A 108 16.39 3.25 -15.73
N PHE A 109 16.75 2.71 -14.56
CA PHE A 109 16.24 3.24 -13.29
C PHE A 109 16.87 4.60 -12.97
N LYS A 110 16.05 5.55 -12.54
CA LYS A 110 16.49 6.79 -11.90
C LYS A 110 16.30 6.64 -10.39
N ASN A 111 17.38 6.71 -9.65
CA ASN A 111 17.35 6.63 -8.20
C ASN A 111 17.10 8.01 -7.60
N ILE A 112 16.15 8.10 -6.69
CA ILE A 112 15.83 9.28 -5.91
C ILE A 112 15.99 8.91 -4.44
N GLN A 113 16.93 9.54 -3.78
CA GLN A 113 17.34 9.23 -2.41
C GLN A 113 17.36 10.49 -1.56
N ARG A 114 17.37 10.31 -0.24
CA ARG A 114 17.69 11.38 0.68
C ARG A 114 19.13 11.83 0.48
N ILE A 115 19.30 13.13 0.21
CA ILE A 115 20.62 13.78 0.13
C ILE A 115 20.63 14.88 1.19
N PRO A 116 21.52 14.79 2.22
CA PRO A 116 21.61 15.79 3.26
C PRO A 116 21.81 17.20 2.68
N TYR A 117 21.11 18.18 3.26
CA TYR A 117 21.18 19.59 2.88
C TYR A 117 20.73 19.94 1.44
N LYS A 118 20.06 19.02 0.74
CA LYS A 118 19.43 19.28 -0.58
C LYS A 118 17.94 19.04 -0.53
N ASN A 119 17.21 19.67 -1.46
CA ASN A 119 15.81 19.33 -1.70
C ASN A 119 15.75 17.93 -2.32
N SER A 120 15.46 16.94 -1.50
CA SER A 120 15.45 15.53 -1.85
C SER A 120 14.44 14.79 -0.99
N LEU A 121 14.29 13.48 -1.16
CA LEU A 121 13.49 12.65 -0.30
C LEU A 121 13.89 12.82 1.18
N SER A 122 12.92 12.85 2.09
CA SER A 122 13.16 13.09 3.53
C SER A 122 13.73 11.87 4.26
N ASP A 123 13.41 10.65 3.79
CA ASP A 123 13.93 9.38 4.30
C ASP A 123 13.95 8.32 3.20
N ASN A 124 14.90 7.38 3.26
CA ASN A 124 15.09 6.34 2.26
C ASN A 124 14.17 5.11 2.42
N VAL A 125 13.43 5.01 3.52
CA VAL A 125 12.46 3.93 3.74
C VAL A 125 11.08 4.36 3.26
N VAL A 126 10.75 4.05 2.01
CA VAL A 126 9.47 4.41 1.38
C VAL A 126 8.41 3.36 1.69
N SER A 127 7.31 3.77 2.30
CA SER A 127 6.21 2.90 2.74
C SER A 127 5.04 2.85 1.75
N CYS A 128 4.65 4.00 1.21
CA CYS A 128 3.53 4.11 0.26
C CYS A 128 3.76 5.23 -0.75
N ILE A 129 3.08 5.14 -1.89
CA ILE A 129 3.15 6.13 -2.98
C ILE A 129 1.74 6.28 -3.55
N THR A 130 1.30 7.53 -3.77
CA THR A 130 0.00 7.86 -4.40
C THR A 130 0.19 9.06 -5.33
N GLU A 131 -0.40 9.01 -6.52
CA GLU A 131 -0.39 10.12 -7.49
C GLU A 131 -1.65 11.00 -7.31
N ASP A 132 -1.49 12.33 -7.42
CA ASP A 132 -2.62 13.26 -7.47
C ASP A 132 -3.01 13.61 -8.93
N LYS A 133 -4.14 14.33 -9.11
CA LYS A 133 -4.62 14.74 -10.44
C LYS A 133 -3.63 15.62 -11.22
N ASP A 134 -2.76 16.32 -10.50
CA ASP A 134 -1.73 17.21 -11.08
C ASP A 134 -0.44 16.46 -11.42
N LYS A 135 -0.44 15.13 -11.25
CA LYS A 135 0.68 14.20 -11.50
C LYS A 135 1.83 14.34 -10.50
N ASN A 136 1.58 14.94 -9.35
CA ASN A 136 2.55 14.91 -8.27
C ASN A 136 2.44 13.60 -7.49
N LEU A 137 3.53 13.19 -6.85
CA LEU A 137 3.56 11.99 -6.02
C LEU A 137 3.56 12.36 -4.54
N TRP A 138 2.63 11.78 -3.82
CA TRP A 138 2.59 11.78 -2.36
C TRP A 138 3.29 10.52 -1.87
N ILE A 139 4.41 10.68 -1.18
CA ILE A 139 5.33 9.60 -0.82
C ILE A 139 5.44 9.54 0.70
N GLY A 140 4.88 8.50 1.29
CA GLY A 140 5.03 8.22 2.71
C GLY A 140 6.34 7.54 3.01
N THR A 141 7.00 7.97 4.08
CA THR A 141 8.25 7.38 4.56
C THR A 141 8.13 6.88 5.99
N ASN A 142 9.11 6.11 6.45
CA ASN A 142 9.04 5.47 7.76
C ASN A 142 9.38 6.42 8.91
N ASP A 143 10.33 7.36 8.68
CA ASP A 143 10.78 8.30 9.73
C ASP A 143 10.91 9.75 9.21
N GLY A 144 10.73 9.99 7.92
CA GLY A 144 10.84 11.29 7.28
C GLY A 144 9.50 12.00 7.01
N GLY A 145 8.38 11.49 7.54
CA GLY A 145 7.06 12.06 7.30
C GLY A 145 6.55 11.83 5.88
N LEU A 146 5.71 12.76 5.40
CA LEU A 146 5.11 12.74 4.08
C LEU A 146 5.84 13.70 3.14
N ASN A 147 6.12 13.24 1.92
CA ASN A 147 6.74 14.02 0.86
C ASN A 147 5.74 14.24 -0.27
N LEU A 148 5.64 15.47 -0.76
CA LEU A 148 5.02 15.79 -2.03
C LEU A 148 6.12 16.05 -3.06
N TYR A 149 6.22 15.19 -4.06
CA TYR A 149 7.17 15.33 -5.16
C TYR A 149 6.47 15.88 -6.40
N ASN A 150 6.88 17.06 -6.81
CA ASN A 150 6.43 17.63 -8.08
C ASN A 150 7.23 17.03 -9.24
N THR A 151 6.59 16.20 -10.05
CA THR A 151 7.25 15.48 -11.14
C THR A 151 7.76 16.38 -12.26
N LYS A 152 7.16 17.57 -12.44
CA LYS A 152 7.57 18.56 -13.48
C LYS A 152 8.80 19.35 -13.05
N THR A 153 8.79 19.88 -11.82
CA THR A 153 9.89 20.70 -11.29
C THR A 153 10.98 19.88 -10.62
N GLN A 154 10.70 18.61 -10.29
CA GLN A 154 11.55 17.70 -9.53
C GLN A 154 11.86 18.21 -8.11
N GLN A 155 10.95 18.98 -7.51
CA GLN A 155 11.08 19.55 -6.18
C GLN A 155 10.24 18.77 -5.17
N PHE A 156 10.74 18.67 -3.93
CA PHE A 156 10.06 18.09 -2.79
C PHE A 156 9.52 19.17 -1.87
N THR A 157 8.30 18.95 -1.37
CA THR A 157 7.75 19.60 -0.16
C THR A 157 7.60 18.54 0.91
N HIS A 158 8.06 18.82 2.12
CA HIS A 158 8.05 17.89 3.24
C HIS A 158 7.02 18.30 4.28
N TYR A 159 6.24 17.36 4.75
CA TYR A 159 5.33 17.46 5.88
C TYR A 159 5.86 16.54 6.98
N ILE A 160 6.51 17.13 7.97
CA ILE A 160 7.25 16.45 9.03
C ILE A 160 6.70 16.92 10.38
N LEU A 161 6.49 15.99 11.32
CA LEU A 161 6.16 16.33 12.70
C LEU A 161 7.29 17.16 13.31
N GLN A 162 6.95 18.36 13.79
CA GLN A 162 7.83 19.22 14.58
C GLN A 162 7.45 19.07 16.05
N GLU A 163 8.43 19.08 16.95
CA GLU A 163 8.21 18.85 18.38
C GLU A 163 7.23 19.87 19.00
N ASP A 164 7.24 21.10 18.48
CA ASP A 164 6.39 22.20 18.95
C ASP A 164 4.98 22.22 18.33
N GLU A 165 4.68 21.35 17.36
CA GLU A 165 3.45 21.37 16.55
C GLU A 165 2.62 20.09 16.69
N ARG A 166 2.72 19.36 17.78
CA ARG A 166 2.04 18.04 17.96
C ARG A 166 0.52 18.08 17.82
N GLU A 167 -0.10 19.21 18.07
CA GLU A 167 -1.57 19.37 17.96
C GLU A 167 -2.04 19.83 16.57
N ILE A 168 -1.18 20.46 15.78
CA ILE A 168 -1.53 21.11 14.51
C ILE A 168 -0.76 20.57 13.30
N GLY A 169 0.21 19.67 13.52
CA GLY A 169 1.04 19.05 12.50
C GLY A 169 0.60 17.64 12.13
N ILE A 170 1.47 16.92 11.41
CA ILE A 170 1.30 15.51 11.14
C ILE A 170 1.45 14.71 12.44
N GLY A 171 0.57 13.73 12.69
CA GLY A 171 0.55 12.99 13.95
C GLY A 171 1.80 12.14 14.23
N SER A 172 2.50 11.68 13.17
CA SER A 172 3.75 10.92 13.27
C SER A 172 4.52 10.99 11.94
N ASN A 173 5.85 10.92 12.01
CA ASN A 173 6.70 10.84 10.82
C ASN A 173 6.71 9.45 10.16
N ASN A 174 6.10 8.47 10.80
CA ASN A 174 6.02 7.10 10.28
C ASN A 174 4.70 6.90 9.51
N ILE A 175 4.73 7.21 8.22
CA ILE A 175 3.56 7.16 7.34
C ILE A 175 3.31 5.71 6.89
N LYS A 176 2.04 5.30 6.87
CA LYS A 176 1.63 3.95 6.44
C LYS A 176 0.66 3.97 5.26
N ALA A 177 -0.23 4.95 5.19
CA ALA A 177 -1.21 5.07 4.12
C ALA A 177 -1.43 6.54 3.75
N VAL A 178 -1.69 6.79 2.48
CA VAL A 178 -2.05 8.11 1.95
C VAL A 178 -3.22 7.94 0.99
N TYR A 179 -4.28 8.73 1.20
CA TYR A 179 -5.39 8.87 0.28
C TYR A 179 -5.61 10.34 -0.09
N VAL A 180 -5.65 10.64 -1.38
CA VAL A 180 -5.87 11.99 -1.91
C VAL A 180 -7.32 12.13 -2.37
N ASP A 181 -8.09 12.98 -1.67
CA ASP A 181 -9.43 13.37 -2.08
C ASP A 181 -9.35 14.62 -2.96
N GLU A 182 -9.39 14.39 -4.25
CA GLU A 182 -9.28 15.45 -5.26
C GLU A 182 -10.48 16.40 -5.27
N GLN A 183 -11.67 15.91 -4.92
CA GLN A 183 -12.89 16.72 -4.91
C GLN A 183 -12.90 17.72 -3.76
N LYS A 184 -12.41 17.30 -2.60
CA LYS A 184 -12.36 18.12 -1.38
C LYS A 184 -11.02 18.85 -1.20
N SER A 185 -10.03 18.59 -2.06
CA SER A 185 -8.64 19.09 -1.91
C SER A 185 -8.04 18.72 -0.55
N LEU A 186 -8.28 17.49 -0.11
CA LEU A 186 -7.79 16.94 1.15
C LEU A 186 -6.80 15.79 0.90
N VAL A 187 -5.85 15.62 1.81
CA VAL A 187 -5.02 14.43 1.88
C VAL A 187 -5.19 13.80 3.26
N TYR A 188 -5.59 12.53 3.27
CA TYR A 188 -5.73 11.74 4.48
C TYR A 188 -4.47 10.89 4.66
N ILE A 189 -3.87 10.96 5.83
CA ILE A 189 -2.56 10.40 6.13
C ILE A 189 -2.71 9.46 7.32
N GLY A 190 -2.56 8.16 7.08
CA GLY A 190 -2.52 7.14 8.12
C GLY A 190 -1.09 6.93 8.60
N THR A 191 -0.90 6.89 9.91
CA THR A 191 0.42 6.83 10.52
C THR A 191 0.57 5.64 11.46
N HIS A 192 1.80 5.30 11.78
CA HIS A 192 2.13 4.47 12.93
C HIS A 192 2.25 5.36 14.17
N ALA A 193 1.47 5.06 15.20
CA ALA A 193 1.47 5.73 16.49
C ALA A 193 1.17 7.26 16.46
N GLY A 194 0.40 7.73 15.44
CA GLY A 194 -0.01 9.14 15.36
C GLY A 194 -1.43 9.32 14.83
N GLY A 195 -2.15 8.21 14.59
CA GLY A 195 -3.53 8.22 14.16
C GLY A 195 -3.73 8.62 12.69
N LEU A 196 -4.81 9.35 12.45
CA LEU A 196 -5.19 9.89 11.14
C LEU A 196 -4.91 11.40 11.13
N THR A 197 -4.18 11.88 10.12
CA THR A 197 -4.03 13.31 9.85
C THR A 197 -4.77 13.69 8.57
N VAL A 198 -5.45 14.83 8.59
CA VAL A 198 -6.12 15.42 7.43
C VAL A 198 -5.40 16.71 7.06
N LEU A 199 -4.79 16.74 5.87
CA LEU A 199 -4.11 17.90 5.31
C LEU A 199 -5.03 18.61 4.31
N HIS A 200 -5.30 19.90 4.53
CA HIS A 200 -5.97 20.79 3.59
C HIS A 200 -4.95 21.33 2.59
N ARG A 201 -4.95 20.82 1.34
CA ARG A 201 -3.95 21.17 0.32
C ARG A 201 -3.85 22.68 0.04
N ASN A 202 -4.99 23.38 0.04
CA ASN A 202 -5.06 24.79 -0.31
C ASN A 202 -4.48 25.72 0.77
N SER A 203 -4.62 25.36 2.04
CA SER A 203 -4.19 26.18 3.18
C SER A 203 -2.94 25.67 3.87
N GLY A 204 -2.55 24.42 3.60
CA GLY A 204 -1.49 23.72 4.33
C GLY A 204 -1.87 23.32 5.77
N LYS A 205 -3.11 23.66 6.20
CA LYS A 205 -3.58 23.33 7.57
C LYS A 205 -3.71 21.81 7.71
N MET A 206 -3.22 21.30 8.85
CA MET A 206 -3.38 19.90 9.24
C MET A 206 -4.27 19.78 10.48
N GLU A 207 -4.96 18.66 10.57
CA GLU A 207 -5.77 18.28 11.73
C GLU A 207 -5.52 16.79 11.99
N SER A 208 -5.05 16.46 13.19
CA SER A 208 -4.70 15.11 13.59
C SER A 208 -5.70 14.54 14.60
N PHE A 209 -6.11 13.29 14.36
CA PHE A 209 -7.04 12.52 15.16
C PHE A 209 -6.33 11.31 15.76
N ASN A 210 -6.33 11.22 17.09
CA ASN A 210 -5.73 10.14 17.87
C ASN A 210 -6.68 9.69 18.97
N GLN A 211 -6.26 8.75 19.81
CA GLN A 211 -7.07 8.22 20.91
C GLN A 211 -7.37 9.26 22.01
N LEU A 212 -6.58 10.32 22.13
CA LEU A 212 -6.75 11.34 23.17
C LEU A 212 -7.79 12.40 22.77
N ASN A 213 -7.93 12.70 21.47
CA ASN A 213 -8.78 13.78 20.98
C ASN A 213 -9.95 13.33 20.10
N SER A 214 -10.14 12.03 19.91
CA SER A 214 -11.19 11.49 19.05
C SER A 214 -11.66 10.09 19.50
N GLN A 215 -12.66 9.52 18.80
CA GLN A 215 -13.12 8.14 19.01
C GLN A 215 -12.28 7.11 18.22
N LEU A 216 -11.13 7.47 17.71
CA LEU A 216 -10.24 6.54 17.04
C LEU A 216 -9.71 5.50 18.02
N VAL A 217 -10.01 4.23 17.79
CA VAL A 217 -9.71 3.14 18.75
C VAL A 217 -8.25 2.71 18.74
N ASN A 218 -7.47 3.10 17.71
CA ASN A 218 -6.06 2.74 17.60
C ASN A 218 -5.30 3.75 16.73
N GLU A 219 -4.17 4.24 17.22
CA GLU A 219 -3.34 5.26 16.54
C GLU A 219 -2.49 4.70 15.39
N ASN A 220 -2.56 3.41 15.13
CA ASN A 220 -1.85 2.79 14.03
C ASN A 220 -2.80 2.60 12.84
N VAL A 221 -2.87 3.57 11.95
CA VAL A 221 -3.70 3.56 10.75
C VAL A 221 -2.86 3.13 9.55
N TYR A 222 -3.06 1.89 9.09
CA TYR A 222 -2.22 1.25 8.07
C TYR A 222 -2.84 1.22 6.68
N ALA A 223 -4.16 1.37 6.59
CA ALA A 223 -4.87 1.42 5.32
C ALA A 223 -5.98 2.46 5.35
N ILE A 224 -6.20 3.14 4.24
CA ILE A 224 -7.28 4.10 4.03
C ILE A 224 -7.96 3.77 2.71
N LEU A 225 -9.28 3.58 2.73
CA LEU A 225 -10.07 3.29 1.53
C LEU A 225 -11.36 4.10 1.54
N PRO A 226 -11.68 4.88 0.48
CA PRO A 226 -12.95 5.59 0.40
C PRO A 226 -14.12 4.62 0.25
N ASP A 227 -15.25 4.95 0.90
CA ASP A 227 -16.52 4.28 0.66
C ASP A 227 -17.43 5.07 -0.30
N LYS A 228 -18.56 4.47 -0.69
CA LYS A 228 -19.51 5.12 -1.60
C LYS A 228 -20.29 6.28 -0.95
N GLY A 229 -20.36 6.32 0.37
CA GLY A 229 -21.08 7.33 1.16
C GLY A 229 -20.25 8.57 1.49
N GLY A 230 -19.01 8.65 0.98
CA GLY A 230 -18.10 9.76 1.27
C GLY A 230 -17.38 9.64 2.62
N ASN A 231 -17.54 8.51 3.32
CA ASN A 231 -16.72 8.15 4.48
C ASN A 231 -15.43 7.46 4.03
N LEU A 232 -14.52 7.26 4.97
CA LEU A 232 -13.31 6.49 4.76
C LEU A 232 -13.29 5.26 5.67
N LEU A 233 -12.96 4.11 5.12
CA LEU A 233 -12.59 2.93 5.89
C LEU A 233 -11.13 3.03 6.26
N LEU A 234 -10.84 2.82 7.52
CA LEU A 234 -9.51 2.82 8.10
C LEU A 234 -9.18 1.41 8.60
N GLY A 235 -8.11 0.82 8.08
CA GLY A 235 -7.52 -0.39 8.63
C GLY A 235 -6.55 -0.03 9.75
N THR A 236 -6.84 -0.48 10.97
CA THR A 236 -5.97 -0.24 12.13
C THR A 236 -5.39 -1.55 12.67
N LEU A 237 -4.45 -1.46 13.62
CA LEU A 237 -3.93 -2.67 14.27
C LEU A 237 -4.91 -3.35 15.23
N SER A 238 -6.06 -2.75 15.53
CA SER A 238 -7.06 -3.36 16.42
C SER A 238 -8.44 -3.54 15.82
N ALA A 239 -8.79 -2.80 14.74
CA ALA A 239 -10.15 -2.81 14.20
C ALA A 239 -10.22 -2.24 12.77
N LEU A 240 -11.34 -2.53 12.11
CA LEU A 240 -11.84 -1.78 10.97
C LEU A 240 -12.68 -0.59 11.48
N VAL A 241 -12.39 0.62 11.02
CA VAL A 241 -13.05 1.85 11.48
C VAL A 241 -13.61 2.61 10.29
N SER A 242 -14.84 3.11 10.41
CA SER A 242 -15.42 4.07 9.47
C SER A 242 -15.21 5.48 10.01
N PHE A 243 -14.59 6.34 9.23
CA PHE A 243 -14.40 7.77 9.53
C PHE A 243 -15.33 8.62 8.66
N ASN A 244 -16.14 9.46 9.28
CA ASN A 244 -16.94 10.46 8.60
C ASN A 244 -16.20 11.81 8.60
N PRO A 245 -15.73 12.30 7.43
CA PRO A 245 -14.94 13.53 7.36
C PRO A 245 -15.73 14.79 7.72
N GLU A 246 -17.05 14.81 7.45
CA GLU A 246 -17.89 15.99 7.71
C GLU A 246 -18.21 16.15 9.19
N LYS A 247 -18.53 15.03 9.84
CA LYS A 247 -18.84 14.98 11.27
C LYS A 247 -17.58 14.84 12.15
N LYS A 248 -16.44 14.53 11.54
CA LYS A 248 -15.18 14.19 12.22
C LYS A 248 -15.35 13.07 13.26
N SER A 249 -16.21 12.11 12.96
CA SER A 249 -16.58 11.03 13.87
C SER A 249 -16.07 9.68 13.35
N PHE A 250 -15.73 8.82 14.32
CA PHE A 250 -15.23 7.47 14.06
C PHE A 250 -16.24 6.46 14.57
N THR A 251 -16.49 5.41 13.79
CA THR A 251 -17.35 4.29 14.16
C THR A 251 -16.59 3.00 13.94
N THR A 252 -16.40 2.23 15.00
CA THR A 252 -15.77 0.89 14.89
C THR A 252 -16.75 -0.09 14.26
N ILE A 253 -16.29 -0.87 13.30
CA ILE A 253 -17.02 -1.99 12.70
C ILE A 253 -16.58 -3.24 13.45
N ASP A 254 -17.38 -3.68 14.41
CA ASP A 254 -17.09 -4.78 15.35
C ASP A 254 -17.89 -6.05 15.07
N LYS A 255 -18.85 -6.00 14.14
CA LYS A 255 -19.69 -7.14 13.75
C LYS A 255 -20.12 -7.07 12.30
N GLU A 256 -20.43 -8.23 11.76
CA GLU A 256 -21.08 -8.41 10.47
C GLU A 256 -22.57 -8.12 10.57
N LYS A 257 -23.24 -8.01 9.44
CA LYS A 257 -24.69 -7.71 9.34
C LYS A 257 -25.58 -8.73 10.07
N ASP A 258 -25.16 -9.99 10.10
CA ASP A 258 -25.86 -11.08 10.80
C ASP A 258 -25.58 -11.13 12.32
N GLY A 259 -24.76 -10.22 12.83
CA GLY A 259 -24.34 -10.14 14.23
C GLY A 259 -23.08 -10.93 14.55
N THR A 260 -22.51 -11.66 13.59
CA THR A 260 -21.23 -12.35 13.79
C THR A 260 -20.11 -11.35 14.16
N PRO A 261 -19.32 -11.57 15.20
CA PRO A 261 -18.22 -10.68 15.55
C PRO A 261 -17.21 -10.55 14.40
N PHE A 262 -16.87 -9.31 14.05
CA PHE A 262 -15.77 -9.03 13.15
C PHE A 262 -14.46 -9.06 13.93
N THR A 263 -13.67 -10.10 13.73
CA THR A 263 -12.49 -10.41 14.55
C THR A 263 -11.16 -10.04 13.88
N SER A 264 -11.17 -9.59 12.62
CA SER A 264 -9.93 -9.23 11.92
C SER A 264 -9.17 -8.12 12.65
N GLN A 265 -7.99 -8.45 13.11
CA GLN A 265 -7.05 -7.54 13.77
C GLN A 265 -5.84 -7.27 12.87
N ARG A 266 -5.08 -6.22 13.20
CA ARG A 266 -3.89 -5.80 12.44
C ARG A 266 -4.17 -5.70 10.94
N ILE A 267 -5.22 -4.92 10.60
CA ILE A 267 -5.63 -4.69 9.21
C ILE A 267 -4.60 -3.78 8.56
N THR A 268 -3.83 -4.32 7.63
CA THR A 268 -2.74 -3.61 6.94
C THR A 268 -3.08 -3.27 5.51
N ILE A 269 -4.13 -3.87 4.94
CA ILE A 269 -4.60 -3.61 3.59
C ILE A 269 -6.12 -3.61 3.51
N LEU A 270 -6.65 -2.62 2.82
CA LEU A 270 -8.04 -2.54 2.37
C LEU A 270 -8.02 -2.37 0.86
N PHE A 271 -8.84 -3.16 0.17
CA PHE A 271 -8.92 -3.11 -1.28
C PHE A 271 -10.37 -3.27 -1.73
N ARG A 272 -10.76 -2.58 -2.80
CA ARG A 272 -12.08 -2.72 -3.41
C ARG A 272 -11.91 -3.21 -4.84
N ASP A 273 -12.47 -4.38 -5.11
CA ASP A 273 -12.39 -4.99 -6.43
C ASP A 273 -13.40 -4.37 -7.43
N SER A 274 -13.30 -4.74 -8.69
CA SER A 274 -14.18 -4.29 -9.78
C SER A 274 -15.65 -4.67 -9.56
N HIS A 275 -15.92 -5.72 -8.77
CA HIS A 275 -17.27 -6.12 -8.33
C HIS A 275 -17.74 -5.34 -7.08
N LYS A 276 -16.96 -4.34 -6.65
CA LYS A 276 -17.23 -3.49 -5.49
C LYS A 276 -17.23 -4.22 -4.14
N ARG A 277 -16.62 -5.40 -4.07
CA ARG A 277 -16.42 -6.14 -2.83
C ARG A 277 -15.27 -5.52 -2.04
N LEU A 278 -15.42 -5.48 -0.73
CA LEU A 278 -14.39 -5.03 0.20
C LEU A 278 -13.49 -6.23 0.57
N TRP A 279 -12.23 -6.12 0.28
CA TRP A 279 -11.19 -7.07 0.70
C TRP A 279 -10.45 -6.48 1.89
N VAL A 280 -10.40 -7.24 2.97
CA VAL A 280 -9.74 -6.87 4.22
C VAL A 280 -8.62 -7.86 4.48
N GLY A 281 -7.39 -7.38 4.53
CA GLY A 281 -6.21 -8.20 4.73
C GLY A 281 -5.35 -7.71 5.89
N GLY A 282 -4.70 -8.65 6.57
CA GLY A 282 -3.84 -8.35 7.72
C GLY A 282 -3.21 -9.60 8.31
N GLU A 283 -2.96 -9.59 9.62
CA GLU A 283 -2.27 -10.69 10.31
C GLU A 283 -3.02 -12.02 10.25
N GLU A 284 -4.33 -11.98 10.34
CA GLU A 284 -5.19 -13.17 10.32
C GLU A 284 -5.54 -13.64 8.90
N GLY A 285 -4.87 -13.08 7.88
CA GLY A 285 -5.11 -13.41 6.48
C GLY A 285 -6.02 -12.44 5.78
N ILE A 286 -6.86 -12.96 4.89
CA ILE A 286 -7.70 -12.18 4.00
C ILE A 286 -9.17 -12.61 4.11
N SER A 287 -10.06 -11.64 4.16
CA SER A 287 -11.52 -11.84 4.11
C SER A 287 -12.16 -10.90 3.09
N VAL A 288 -13.29 -11.32 2.53
CA VAL A 288 -14.03 -10.55 1.51
C VAL A 288 -15.45 -10.30 1.98
N PHE A 289 -15.92 -9.07 1.79
CA PHE A 289 -17.23 -8.63 2.25
C PHE A 289 -17.99 -7.87 1.16
N GLN A 290 -19.32 -7.98 1.15
CA GLN A 290 -20.18 -6.92 0.65
C GLN A 290 -20.26 -5.85 1.72
N GLN A 291 -20.23 -4.59 1.31
CA GLN A 291 -20.30 -3.45 2.22
C GLN A 291 -21.38 -2.47 1.79
N GLU A 292 -22.22 -2.07 2.76
CA GLU A 292 -23.21 -1.02 2.62
C GLU A 292 -23.14 -0.09 3.85
N GLY A 293 -22.56 1.11 3.66
CA GLY A 293 -22.23 1.99 4.78
C GLY A 293 -21.27 1.35 5.77
N ILE A 294 -21.68 1.21 7.02
CA ILE A 294 -20.92 0.52 8.08
C ILE A 294 -21.24 -0.97 8.18
N GLU A 295 -22.27 -1.45 7.48
CA GLU A 295 -22.64 -2.86 7.47
C GLU A 295 -21.74 -3.63 6.50
N ILE A 296 -21.21 -4.76 6.98
CA ILE A 296 -20.40 -5.70 6.19
C ILE A 296 -21.02 -7.09 6.27
N GLU A 297 -21.03 -7.79 5.15
CA GLU A 297 -21.52 -9.16 5.03
C GLU A 297 -20.46 -10.02 4.35
N LYS A 298 -20.03 -11.09 5.01
CA LYS A 298 -18.95 -11.95 4.50
C LYS A 298 -19.37 -12.67 3.21
N VAL A 299 -18.49 -12.62 2.21
CA VAL A 299 -18.70 -13.31 0.93
C VAL A 299 -17.79 -14.54 0.87
N PRO A 300 -18.32 -15.76 0.79
CA PRO A 300 -17.53 -16.99 0.83
C PRO A 300 -16.94 -17.33 -0.54
N ILE A 301 -16.14 -16.41 -1.10
CA ILE A 301 -15.48 -16.62 -2.40
C ILE A 301 -14.08 -17.21 -2.27
N LEU A 302 -13.51 -17.18 -1.07
CA LEU A 302 -12.20 -17.76 -0.81
C LEU A 302 -12.35 -19.22 -0.36
N PRO A 303 -11.49 -20.14 -0.85
CA PRO A 303 -11.46 -21.47 -0.31
C PRO A 303 -11.02 -21.43 1.17
N GLU A 304 -11.60 -22.31 2.00
CA GLU A 304 -11.06 -22.56 3.34
C GLU A 304 -9.70 -23.25 3.19
N SER A 305 -8.64 -22.48 3.24
CA SER A 305 -7.28 -23.01 3.14
C SER A 305 -6.36 -22.22 4.07
N SER A 306 -5.17 -22.76 4.33
CA SER A 306 -4.11 -22.05 5.05
C SER A 306 -3.71 -20.72 4.38
N VAL A 307 -3.95 -20.60 3.07
CA VAL A 307 -3.72 -19.40 2.24
C VAL A 307 -4.46 -18.19 2.77
N THR A 308 -5.72 -18.37 3.16
CA THR A 308 -6.57 -17.27 3.61
C THR A 308 -6.26 -16.84 5.04
N LYS A 309 -5.41 -17.59 5.74
CA LYS A 309 -5.03 -17.38 7.15
C LYS A 309 -3.62 -16.83 7.34
N THR A 310 -2.94 -16.42 6.26
CA THR A 310 -1.58 -15.89 6.36
C THR A 310 -1.56 -14.37 6.26
N PHE A 311 -0.58 -13.74 6.89
CA PHE A 311 -0.44 -12.28 6.89
C PHE A 311 -0.41 -11.73 5.46
N THR A 312 -1.43 -10.92 5.12
CA THR A 312 -1.59 -10.29 3.80
C THR A 312 -0.93 -8.93 3.76
N ASN A 313 0.02 -8.73 2.84
CA ASN A 313 0.75 -7.47 2.68
C ASN A 313 0.20 -6.59 1.56
N CYS A 314 -0.31 -7.18 0.48
CA CYS A 314 -0.83 -6.44 -0.67
C CYS A 314 -1.86 -7.26 -1.44
N ILE A 315 -2.77 -6.55 -2.09
CA ILE A 315 -3.80 -7.11 -2.97
C ILE A 315 -3.82 -6.28 -4.23
N TYR A 316 -3.96 -6.93 -5.36
CA TYR A 316 -4.08 -6.28 -6.66
C TYR A 316 -5.06 -7.04 -7.56
N GLU A 317 -5.91 -6.31 -8.29
CA GLU A 317 -6.80 -6.87 -9.31
C GLU A 317 -6.26 -6.54 -10.71
N ALA A 318 -6.03 -7.57 -11.50
CA ALA A 318 -5.64 -7.42 -12.89
C ALA A 318 -6.86 -7.07 -13.78
N ALA A 319 -6.62 -6.52 -14.97
CA ALA A 319 -7.68 -6.07 -15.88
C ALA A 319 -8.65 -7.20 -16.31
N ASN A 320 -8.20 -8.47 -16.24
CA ASN A 320 -9.01 -9.66 -16.50
C ASN A 320 -9.82 -10.15 -15.28
N GLY A 321 -9.80 -9.42 -14.16
CA GLY A 321 -10.50 -9.74 -12.92
C GLY A 321 -9.80 -10.77 -12.04
N ILE A 322 -8.54 -11.11 -12.35
CA ILE A 322 -7.71 -11.97 -11.50
C ILE A 322 -7.23 -11.16 -10.30
N ILE A 323 -7.33 -11.75 -9.11
CA ILE A 323 -6.85 -11.15 -7.86
C ILE A 323 -5.49 -11.76 -7.50
N TRP A 324 -4.50 -10.89 -7.34
CA TRP A 324 -3.17 -11.23 -6.85
C TRP A 324 -3.07 -10.86 -5.37
N VAL A 325 -2.56 -11.79 -4.56
CA VAL A 325 -2.39 -11.57 -3.12
C VAL A 325 -0.95 -11.88 -2.72
N GLY A 326 -0.30 -10.88 -2.15
CA GLY A 326 1.05 -11.03 -1.60
C GLY A 326 1.00 -11.23 -0.09
N THR A 327 1.64 -12.29 0.41
CA THR A 327 1.58 -12.68 1.81
C THR A 327 2.96 -12.84 2.45
N ARG A 328 3.00 -13.02 3.77
CA ARG A 328 4.25 -13.22 4.55
C ARG A 328 4.70 -14.67 4.61
N GLU A 329 3.80 -15.62 4.65
CA GLU A 329 4.10 -17.01 4.98
C GLU A 329 3.89 -17.92 3.78
N GLY A 330 4.75 -18.95 3.60
CA GLY A 330 4.63 -19.94 2.57
C GLY A 330 3.45 -20.87 2.82
N PHE A 331 3.02 -21.53 1.75
CA PHE A 331 2.13 -22.67 1.88
C PHE A 331 2.90 -23.91 2.28
N TYR A 332 2.33 -24.68 3.21
CA TYR A 332 2.68 -26.07 3.44
C TYR A 332 1.73 -26.95 2.66
#